data_29c209e210279b3b08d560ad305478d1
#
_entry.id   29c209e210279b3b08d560ad305478d1
#
_cell.length_a   1.000
_cell.length_b   1.000
_cell.length_c   1.000
_cell.angle_alpha   90.00
_cell.angle_beta   90.00
_cell.angle_gamma   90.00
#
_symmetry.space_group_name_H-M   'P 1'
#
loop_
_entity.id
_entity.type
_entity.pdbx_description
1 polymer ?
#
loop_
_entity_poly.entity_id
_entity_poly.type
_entity_poly.pdbx_seq_one_letter_code
_entity_poly.pdbx_strand_id
1 'polypeptide(L)'
;MLNNQYNSFNLKTTKKQEEQQENKQTGTSSEKTKTKSTTSWVQVFAIAMCGVLFLFALCSRILYEFRTDDHSNTEVVVGACTFKNNVLIKYDGSDPIVDIPICYEIDGEQYGITEIKDRVFYANSIVEEINMPHQITRVGIFAFRECRNLKKITLSNKIEELGDSCFWNCESLAEIHLPTSLKEIEPYAFWNTAITEIDIPASVTRIGLGAFNRCSKLEDVYIRSDKVVSTSFTSVYQAFSNCPNLQNIYVPAELVEEYKTHELWSLYADKFTAIGGVQNA
;
A
#
# COMPACT_ATOMS: atom_id res chain seq x y z
N MET A 1 23.70 10.98 -12.91
CA MET A 1 24.01 11.92 -11.80
C MET A 1 22.85 12.06 -10.80
N LEU A 2 21.59 11.98 -11.22
CA LEU A 2 20.41 12.14 -10.35
C LEU A 2 20.17 10.99 -9.35
N ASN A 3 20.59 9.77 -9.68
CA ASN A 3 20.50 8.62 -8.75
C ASN A 3 21.35 8.78 -7.47
N ASN A 4 22.44 9.56 -7.55
CA ASN A 4 23.32 9.75 -6.39
C ASN A 4 22.81 10.77 -5.36
N GLN A 5 21.99 11.75 -5.77
CA GLN A 5 21.45 12.73 -4.84
C GLN A 5 20.29 12.15 -4.01
N TYR A 6 19.45 11.30 -4.62
CA TYR A 6 18.34 10.66 -3.91
C TYR A 6 18.84 9.60 -2.92
N ASN A 7 19.87 8.83 -3.31
CA ASN A 7 20.53 7.90 -2.40
C ASN A 7 21.25 8.61 -1.24
N SER A 8 21.79 9.83 -1.47
CA SER A 8 22.48 10.58 -0.41
C SER A 8 21.50 11.17 0.62
N PHE A 9 20.29 11.53 0.22
CA PHE A 9 19.26 12.02 1.13
C PHE A 9 18.70 10.89 2.01
N ASN A 10 18.41 9.74 1.40
CA ASN A 10 17.94 8.56 2.13
C ASN A 10 19.00 7.99 3.09
N LEU A 11 20.28 7.98 2.68
CA LEU A 11 21.38 7.55 3.55
C LEU A 11 21.58 8.45 4.78
N LYS A 12 21.34 9.76 4.64
CA LYS A 12 21.44 10.68 5.79
C LYS A 12 20.29 10.54 6.78
N THR A 13 19.07 10.24 6.29
CA THR A 13 17.91 10.00 7.16
C THR A 13 18.02 8.65 7.87
N THR A 14 18.47 7.61 7.16
CA THR A 14 18.66 6.28 7.74
C THR A 14 19.75 6.27 8.81
N LYS A 15 20.90 6.93 8.56
CA LYS A 15 21.96 7.05 9.58
C LYS A 15 21.52 7.80 10.84
N LYS A 16 20.69 8.85 10.69
CA LYS A 16 20.16 9.57 11.86
C LYS A 16 19.18 8.75 12.68
N GLN A 17 18.45 7.83 12.05
CA GLN A 17 17.55 6.91 12.74
C GLN A 17 18.28 5.74 13.41
N GLU A 18 19.34 5.23 12.78
CA GLU A 18 20.20 4.18 13.36
C GLU A 18 20.98 4.68 14.57
N GLU A 19 21.55 5.88 14.52
CA GLU A 19 22.23 6.50 15.70
C GLU A 19 21.27 6.78 16.86
N GLN A 20 19.98 7.02 16.62
CA GLN A 20 18.99 7.18 17.69
C GLN A 20 18.54 5.83 18.29
N GLN A 21 18.68 4.72 17.57
CA GLN A 21 18.38 3.38 18.09
C GLN A 21 19.55 2.80 18.92
N GLU A 22 20.78 3.02 18.51
CA GLU A 22 21.95 2.54 19.27
C GLU A 22 22.08 3.20 20.67
N ASN A 23 21.70 4.47 20.82
CA ASN A 23 21.78 5.17 22.12
C ASN A 23 20.68 4.77 23.11
N LYS A 24 19.73 3.91 22.74
CA LYS A 24 18.67 3.39 23.63
C LYS A 24 18.92 1.96 24.17
N GLN A 25 19.98 1.29 23.70
CA GLN A 25 20.24 -0.11 24.05
C GLN A 25 21.20 -0.33 25.24
N THR A 26 21.69 0.72 25.87
CA THR A 26 22.52 0.58 27.05
C THR A 26 21.79 0.96 28.33
N GLY A 27 20.92 0.08 28.77
CA GLY A 27 20.30 0.25 30.09
C GLY A 27 19.16 -0.71 30.36
N THR A 28 19.46 -1.71 31.13
CA THR A 28 18.66 -2.66 31.89
C THR A 28 18.48 -4.06 31.28
N SER A 29 19.26 -4.95 31.85
CA SER A 29 19.02 -6.40 31.86
C SER A 29 17.79 -6.73 32.70
N SER A 30 16.80 -7.39 32.12
CA SER A 30 15.85 -8.22 32.87
C SER A 30 15.36 -9.38 32.00
N GLU A 31 15.27 -10.49 32.61
CA GLU A 31 15.09 -11.86 32.13
C GLU A 31 14.07 -12.07 31.00
N LYS A 32 14.55 -12.75 29.95
CA LYS A 32 13.69 -13.33 28.92
C LYS A 32 13.12 -14.68 29.41
N THR A 33 11.90 -14.70 29.84
CA THR A 33 11.12 -15.94 29.92
C THR A 33 10.64 -16.29 28.49
N LYS A 34 11.33 -17.23 27.87
CA LYS A 34 10.86 -17.90 26.65
C LYS A 34 9.79 -18.91 27.01
N THR A 35 8.54 -18.58 26.89
CA THR A 35 7.48 -19.58 26.81
C THR A 35 7.46 -20.14 25.38
N LYS A 36 8.04 -21.32 25.18
CA LYS A 36 7.80 -22.16 24.01
C LYS A 36 6.40 -22.73 24.13
N SER A 37 5.42 -22.15 23.45
CA SER A 37 4.16 -22.79 23.19
C SER A 37 4.36 -23.88 22.14
N THR A 38 4.34 -25.14 22.58
CA THR A 38 4.23 -26.30 21.67
C THR A 38 2.79 -26.37 21.20
N THR A 39 2.49 -25.75 20.07
CA THR A 39 1.19 -25.86 19.41
C THR A 39 0.97 -27.31 18.98
N SER A 40 -0.01 -27.98 19.60
CA SER A 40 -0.48 -29.31 19.20
C SER A 40 -1.08 -29.21 17.78
N TRP A 41 -0.86 -30.23 16.94
CA TRP A 41 -1.45 -30.38 15.60
C TRP A 41 -2.97 -30.21 15.57
N VAL A 42 -3.65 -30.38 16.69
CA VAL A 42 -5.09 -30.13 16.87
C VAL A 42 -5.45 -28.64 16.77
N GLN A 43 -4.56 -27.72 17.19
CA GLN A 43 -4.78 -26.28 17.07
C GLN A 43 -4.58 -25.78 15.64
N VAL A 44 -3.64 -26.35 14.90
CA VAL A 44 -3.43 -26.03 13.47
C VAL A 44 -4.64 -26.47 12.64
N PHE A 45 -5.25 -27.62 12.95
CA PHE A 45 -6.49 -28.06 12.31
C PHE A 45 -7.71 -27.21 12.69
N ALA A 46 -7.78 -26.69 13.90
CA ALA A 46 -8.85 -25.79 14.33
C ALA A 46 -8.79 -24.45 13.61
N ILE A 47 -7.59 -23.91 13.38
CA ILE A 47 -7.38 -22.64 12.62
C ILE A 47 -7.73 -22.83 11.15
N ALA A 48 -7.34 -23.95 10.52
CA ALA A 48 -7.70 -24.26 9.12
C ALA A 48 -9.21 -24.51 8.95
N MET A 49 -9.88 -25.15 9.92
CA MET A 49 -11.33 -25.34 9.91
C MET A 49 -12.10 -24.05 10.21
N CYS A 50 -11.57 -23.13 11.02
CA CYS A 50 -12.15 -21.80 11.20
C CYS A 50 -12.13 -20.99 9.88
N GLY A 51 -11.08 -21.08 9.08
CA GLY A 51 -10.99 -20.37 7.79
C GLY A 51 -12.05 -20.76 6.77
N VAL A 52 -12.50 -22.03 6.76
CA VAL A 52 -13.43 -22.54 5.74
C VAL A 52 -14.89 -22.54 6.20
N LEU A 53 -15.18 -22.78 7.48
CA LEU A 53 -16.56 -22.80 8.01
C LEU A 53 -17.07 -21.44 8.47
N PHE A 54 -16.15 -20.49 8.77
CA PHE A 54 -16.52 -19.12 9.16
C PHE A 54 -16.89 -18.21 7.98
N LEU A 55 -16.52 -18.54 6.77
CA LEU A 55 -16.87 -17.75 5.57
C LEU A 55 -18.38 -17.78 5.23
N PHE A 56 -19.16 -18.73 5.72
CA PHE A 56 -20.57 -18.86 5.37
C PHE A 56 -21.58 -18.54 6.47
N ALA A 57 -21.21 -18.52 7.76
CA ALA A 57 -22.16 -18.39 8.85
C ALA A 57 -22.15 -17.04 9.58
N LEU A 58 -21.18 -16.17 9.37
CA LEU A 58 -20.96 -14.96 10.19
C LEU A 58 -20.95 -13.64 9.43
N CYS A 59 -21.32 -13.62 8.15
CA CYS A 59 -21.49 -12.38 7.39
C CYS A 59 -22.59 -11.43 7.92
N SER A 60 -23.40 -11.83 8.89
CA SER A 60 -24.57 -11.05 9.25
C SER A 60 -24.64 -10.49 10.66
N ARG A 61 -23.74 -10.79 11.60
CA ARG A 61 -23.89 -10.32 12.99
C ARG A 61 -22.68 -10.33 13.92
N ILE A 62 -21.48 -10.01 13.50
CA ILE A 62 -20.41 -9.72 14.44
C ILE A 62 -19.78 -8.37 14.11
N LEU A 63 -20.30 -7.32 14.73
CA LEU A 63 -19.54 -6.10 15.02
C LEU A 63 -18.49 -6.53 16.05
N TYR A 64 -17.27 -6.86 15.58
CA TYR A 64 -16.14 -6.96 16.50
C TYR A 64 -15.86 -5.54 16.97
N GLU A 65 -16.22 -5.23 18.21
CA GLU A 65 -15.62 -4.12 18.92
C GLU A 65 -14.16 -4.51 19.13
N PHE A 66 -13.27 -3.98 18.28
CA PHE A 66 -11.84 -4.13 18.48
C PHE A 66 -11.46 -3.38 19.74
N ARG A 67 -11.08 -4.13 20.76
CA ARG A 67 -10.60 -3.56 22.01
C ARG A 67 -9.19 -3.03 21.77
N THR A 68 -8.95 -1.76 22.10
CA THR A 68 -7.65 -1.09 21.99
C THR A 68 -6.87 -1.15 23.30
N ASP A 69 -7.11 -2.15 24.14
CA ASP A 69 -6.49 -2.26 25.47
C ASP A 69 -5.01 -2.60 25.39
N ASP A 70 -4.29 -2.10 26.36
CA ASP A 70 -2.84 -1.95 26.47
C ASP A 70 -2.07 -3.28 26.60
N HIS A 71 -2.11 -4.13 25.57
CA HIS A 71 -1.08 -5.15 25.34
C HIS A 71 0.12 -4.55 24.59
N SER A 72 0.43 -3.30 24.88
CA SER A 72 1.29 -2.39 24.10
C SER A 72 2.71 -2.88 23.82
N ASN A 73 3.09 -4.06 24.28
CA ASN A 73 4.45 -4.56 24.10
C ASN A 73 4.55 -6.03 23.63
N THR A 74 3.43 -6.71 23.43
CA THR A 74 3.45 -8.13 23.03
C THR A 74 3.52 -8.24 21.51
N GLU A 75 4.55 -8.92 21.00
CA GLU A 75 4.64 -9.32 19.60
C GLU A 75 4.06 -10.73 19.44
N VAL A 76 3.14 -10.90 18.50
CA VAL A 76 2.49 -12.17 18.19
C VAL A 76 2.85 -12.61 16.78
N VAL A 77 3.26 -13.87 16.63
CA VAL A 77 3.62 -14.46 15.35
C VAL A 77 2.52 -15.42 14.92
N VAL A 78 1.95 -15.17 13.73
CA VAL A 78 0.97 -16.06 13.08
C VAL A 78 1.50 -16.40 11.69
N GLY A 79 1.91 -17.66 11.50
CA GLY A 79 2.60 -18.06 10.27
C GLY A 79 3.89 -17.25 10.08
N ALA A 80 4.03 -16.59 8.95
CA ALA A 80 5.18 -15.74 8.64
C ALA A 80 4.98 -14.26 9.03
N CYS A 81 3.81 -13.91 9.59
CA CYS A 81 3.46 -12.54 9.97
C CYS A 81 3.71 -12.30 11.46
N THR A 82 4.32 -11.17 11.80
CA THR A 82 4.47 -10.70 13.19
C THR A 82 3.61 -9.46 13.39
N PHE A 83 2.80 -9.47 14.43
CA PHE A 83 1.85 -8.41 14.78
C PHE A 83 2.18 -7.78 16.12
N LYS A 84 1.84 -6.51 16.24
CA LYS A 84 1.89 -5.73 17.48
C LYS A 84 0.88 -4.59 17.41
N ASN A 85 0.05 -4.41 18.42
CA ASN A 85 -0.91 -3.30 18.50
C ASN A 85 -1.80 -3.17 17.24
N ASN A 86 -2.37 -4.27 16.77
CA ASN A 86 -3.20 -4.31 15.55
C ASN A 86 -2.46 -3.97 14.24
N VAL A 87 -1.13 -3.94 14.29
CA VAL A 87 -0.25 -3.61 13.16
C VAL A 87 0.53 -4.84 12.73
N LEU A 88 0.56 -5.13 11.43
CA LEU A 88 1.52 -6.05 10.84
C LEU A 88 2.88 -5.35 10.80
N ILE A 89 3.82 -5.82 11.62
CA ILE A 89 5.13 -5.17 11.78
C ILE A 89 6.26 -5.88 11.02
N LYS A 90 6.08 -7.14 10.64
CA LYS A 90 7.10 -7.93 9.94
C LYS A 90 6.49 -9.09 9.17
N TYR A 91 7.10 -9.43 8.04
CA TYR A 91 6.84 -10.64 7.26
C TYR A 91 8.17 -11.36 6.95
N ASP A 92 8.29 -12.62 7.37
CA ASP A 92 9.48 -13.45 7.20
C ASP A 92 9.24 -14.68 6.30
N GLY A 93 8.15 -14.67 5.53
CA GLY A 93 7.77 -15.80 4.68
C GLY A 93 8.49 -15.84 3.34
N SER A 94 8.37 -17.00 2.70
CA SER A 94 8.88 -17.29 1.36
C SER A 94 7.77 -17.77 0.41
N ASP A 95 6.51 -17.53 0.75
CA ASP A 95 5.39 -17.93 -0.07
C ASP A 95 5.15 -16.90 -1.20
N PRO A 96 4.88 -17.34 -2.42
CA PRO A 96 4.56 -16.43 -3.52
C PRO A 96 3.18 -15.79 -3.38
N ILE A 97 2.26 -16.42 -2.66
CA ILE A 97 0.92 -15.90 -2.36
C ILE A 97 0.81 -15.69 -0.86
N VAL A 98 0.48 -14.48 -0.45
CA VAL A 98 0.37 -14.11 0.96
C VAL A 98 -1.06 -13.67 1.27
N ASP A 99 -1.73 -14.47 2.09
CA ASP A 99 -2.99 -14.09 2.73
C ASP A 99 -2.67 -13.48 4.10
N ILE A 100 -2.78 -12.16 4.23
CA ILE A 100 -2.57 -11.49 5.52
C ILE A 100 -3.72 -11.86 6.45
N PRO A 101 -3.44 -12.42 7.65
CA PRO A 101 -4.49 -12.79 8.61
C PRO A 101 -5.42 -11.63 8.96
N ILE A 102 -6.69 -11.92 9.17
CA ILE A 102 -7.69 -10.92 9.56
C ILE A 102 -7.51 -10.45 11.01
N CYS A 103 -7.03 -11.36 11.87
CA CYS A 103 -6.81 -11.12 13.30
C CYS A 103 -5.70 -12.03 13.84
N TYR A 104 -5.27 -11.75 15.05
CA TYR A 104 -4.42 -12.61 15.88
C TYR A 104 -5.02 -12.72 17.28
N GLU A 105 -4.53 -13.65 18.10
CA GLU A 105 -5.08 -13.93 19.43
C GLU A 105 -4.03 -13.72 20.52
N ILE A 106 -4.45 -13.09 21.61
CA ILE A 106 -3.68 -12.97 22.86
C ILE A 106 -4.62 -13.33 24.02
N ASP A 107 -4.22 -14.30 24.86
CA ASP A 107 -4.96 -14.70 26.06
C ASP A 107 -6.44 -15.07 25.81
N GLY A 108 -6.74 -15.63 24.64
CA GLY A 108 -8.09 -16.01 24.24
C GLY A 108 -8.93 -14.88 23.62
N GLU A 109 -8.40 -13.67 23.52
CA GLU A 109 -9.03 -12.53 22.88
C GLU A 109 -8.49 -12.27 21.47
N GLN A 110 -9.39 -11.89 20.53
CA GLN A 110 -9.01 -11.64 19.14
C GLN A 110 -8.81 -10.16 18.84
N TYR A 111 -7.71 -9.87 18.18
CA TYR A 111 -7.28 -8.53 17.79
C TYR A 111 -7.23 -8.40 16.27
N GLY A 112 -8.08 -7.55 15.70
CA GLY A 112 -8.11 -7.28 14.27
C GLY A 112 -6.91 -6.45 13.83
N ILE A 113 -6.46 -6.68 12.60
CA ILE A 113 -5.31 -5.99 12.02
C ILE A 113 -5.81 -4.82 11.21
N THR A 114 -5.36 -3.61 11.52
CA THR A 114 -5.82 -2.37 10.89
C THR A 114 -4.74 -1.63 10.09
N GLU A 115 -3.48 -2.02 10.26
CA GLU A 115 -2.36 -1.34 9.63
C GLU A 115 -1.27 -2.31 9.18
N ILE A 116 -0.61 -1.99 8.06
CA ILE A 116 0.66 -2.57 7.64
C ILE A 116 1.74 -1.51 7.88
N LYS A 117 2.75 -1.84 8.68
CA LYS A 117 3.85 -0.94 9.02
C LYS A 117 4.73 -0.62 7.83
N ASP A 118 5.57 0.41 7.99
CA ASP A 118 6.60 0.76 7.03
C ASP A 118 7.52 -0.42 6.73
N ARG A 119 7.81 -0.64 5.43
CA ARG A 119 8.81 -1.60 4.93
C ARG A 119 8.55 -3.08 5.24
N VAL A 120 7.34 -3.50 5.59
CA VAL A 120 7.04 -4.89 5.96
C VAL A 120 7.43 -5.88 4.87
N PHE A 121 7.15 -5.55 3.60
CA PHE A 121 7.52 -6.38 2.44
C PHE A 121 8.65 -5.77 1.61
N TYR A 122 9.39 -4.79 2.14
CA TYR A 122 10.44 -4.10 1.39
C TYR A 122 11.44 -5.07 0.75
N ALA A 123 11.65 -4.92 -0.56
CA ALA A 123 12.56 -5.73 -1.37
C ALA A 123 12.27 -7.24 -1.32
N ASN A 124 11.03 -7.64 -1.01
CA ASN A 124 10.65 -9.04 -1.10
C ASN A 124 10.55 -9.45 -2.57
N SER A 125 11.48 -10.33 -2.98
CA SER A 125 11.61 -10.81 -4.36
C SER A 125 10.83 -12.10 -4.63
N ILE A 126 10.09 -12.61 -3.65
CA ILE A 126 9.40 -13.91 -3.73
C ILE A 126 7.91 -13.69 -3.94
N VAL A 127 7.33 -12.74 -3.22
CA VAL A 127 5.89 -12.49 -3.22
C VAL A 127 5.40 -12.05 -4.60
N GLU A 128 4.41 -12.77 -5.11
CA GLU A 128 3.72 -12.50 -6.39
C GLU A 128 2.30 -11.98 -6.21
N GLU A 129 1.60 -12.42 -5.15
CA GLU A 129 0.24 -11.98 -4.84
C GLU A 129 0.08 -11.72 -3.33
N ILE A 130 -0.65 -10.64 -2.99
CA ILE A 130 -0.99 -10.31 -1.60
C ILE A 130 -2.49 -10.05 -1.50
N ASN A 131 -3.14 -10.74 -0.57
CA ASN A 131 -4.53 -10.52 -0.20
C ASN A 131 -4.61 -9.84 1.17
N MET A 132 -5.09 -8.59 1.17
CA MET A 132 -5.28 -7.84 2.41
C MET A 132 -6.65 -8.11 3.02
N PRO A 133 -6.74 -8.19 4.35
CA PRO A 133 -8.01 -8.18 5.04
C PRO A 133 -8.72 -6.83 4.89
N HIS A 134 -10.05 -6.88 4.84
CA HIS A 134 -10.91 -5.73 4.51
C HIS A 134 -10.93 -4.59 5.55
N GLN A 135 -10.35 -4.79 6.72
CA GLN A 135 -10.29 -3.78 7.79
C GLN A 135 -9.01 -2.94 7.80
N ILE A 136 -8.03 -3.22 6.95
CA ILE A 136 -6.82 -2.39 6.83
C ILE A 136 -7.23 -0.98 6.41
N THR A 137 -6.80 0.02 7.16
CA THR A 137 -7.07 1.45 6.90
C THR A 137 -5.82 2.21 6.47
N ARG A 138 -4.63 1.67 6.77
CA ARG A 138 -3.36 2.31 6.47
C ARG A 138 -2.30 1.33 6.01
N VAL A 139 -1.53 1.75 5.02
CA VAL A 139 -0.34 1.04 4.52
C VAL A 139 0.85 1.99 4.62
N GLY A 140 1.88 1.54 5.31
CA GLY A 140 3.04 2.37 5.66
C GLY A 140 3.94 2.73 4.47
N ILE A 141 4.89 3.63 4.74
CA ILE A 141 5.90 4.09 3.79
C ILE A 141 6.77 2.91 3.33
N PHE A 142 7.01 2.79 2.01
CA PHE A 142 7.83 1.72 1.41
C PHE A 142 7.32 0.30 1.70
N ALA A 143 6.06 0.10 2.10
CA ALA A 143 5.57 -1.20 2.56
C ALA A 143 5.83 -2.33 1.56
N PHE A 144 5.66 -2.08 0.26
CA PHE A 144 5.90 -3.03 -0.84
C PHE A 144 6.99 -2.57 -1.82
N ARG A 145 7.77 -1.55 -1.44
CA ARG A 145 8.83 -1.03 -2.31
C ARG A 145 9.80 -2.13 -2.72
N GLU A 146 10.19 -2.18 -4.00
CA GLU A 146 11.09 -3.18 -4.60
C GLU A 146 10.53 -4.62 -4.58
N CYS A 147 9.23 -4.82 -4.39
CA CYS A 147 8.58 -6.12 -4.60
C CYS A 147 8.43 -6.38 -6.11
N ARG A 148 9.56 -6.63 -6.79
CA ARG A 148 9.64 -6.68 -8.26
C ARG A 148 8.79 -7.77 -8.89
N ASN A 149 8.52 -8.85 -8.16
CA ASN A 149 7.73 -9.98 -8.63
C ASN A 149 6.23 -9.87 -8.26
N LEU A 150 5.85 -8.86 -7.48
CA LEU A 150 4.44 -8.64 -7.11
C LEU A 150 3.64 -8.31 -8.37
N LYS A 151 2.72 -9.21 -8.74
CA LYS A 151 1.86 -9.12 -9.92
C LYS A 151 0.50 -8.56 -9.59
N LYS A 152 -0.02 -8.90 -8.40
CA LYS A 152 -1.35 -8.56 -7.95
C LYS A 152 -1.40 -8.28 -6.45
N ILE A 153 -2.19 -7.29 -6.09
CA ILE A 153 -2.52 -6.99 -4.70
C ILE A 153 -3.99 -6.62 -4.59
N THR A 154 -4.68 -7.27 -3.65
CA THR A 154 -6.06 -6.92 -3.29
C THR A 154 -6.01 -5.97 -2.09
N LEU A 155 -6.37 -4.71 -2.32
CA LEU A 155 -6.41 -3.68 -1.27
C LEU A 155 -7.71 -3.72 -0.48
N SER A 156 -7.65 -3.33 0.78
CA SER A 156 -8.85 -3.07 1.58
C SER A 156 -9.61 -1.83 1.09
N ASN A 157 -10.93 -1.92 1.01
CA ASN A 157 -11.79 -0.78 0.67
C ASN A 157 -11.86 0.31 1.75
N LYS A 158 -11.16 0.14 2.87
CA LYS A 158 -11.08 1.11 3.97
C LYS A 158 -9.77 1.87 4.00
N ILE A 159 -8.85 1.61 3.07
CA ILE A 159 -7.58 2.33 3.02
C ILE A 159 -7.84 3.78 2.65
N GLU A 160 -7.44 4.67 3.54
CA GLU A 160 -7.48 6.12 3.34
C GLU A 160 -6.13 6.68 2.92
N GLU A 161 -5.03 5.98 3.26
CA GLU A 161 -3.66 6.39 3.02
C GLU A 161 -2.81 5.21 2.55
N LEU A 162 -2.15 5.39 1.42
CA LEU A 162 -1.05 4.55 0.94
C LEU A 162 0.24 5.35 1.12
N GLY A 163 1.19 4.84 1.88
CA GLY A 163 2.42 5.57 2.20
C GLY A 163 3.27 5.93 0.98
N ASP A 164 4.16 6.92 1.16
CA ASP A 164 5.14 7.33 0.16
C ASP A 164 5.90 6.13 -0.42
N SER A 165 6.05 6.11 -1.76
CA SER A 165 6.79 5.08 -2.48
C SER A 165 6.34 3.64 -2.18
N CYS A 166 5.06 3.46 -1.81
CA CYS A 166 4.52 2.20 -1.32
C CYS A 166 4.75 1.05 -2.31
N PHE A 167 4.57 1.29 -3.62
CA PHE A 167 4.78 0.32 -4.70
C PHE A 167 5.93 0.71 -5.65
N TRP A 168 6.89 1.50 -5.16
CA TRP A 168 8.06 1.86 -5.96
C TRP A 168 8.79 0.60 -6.48
N ASN A 169 9.05 0.53 -7.79
CA ASN A 169 9.70 -0.61 -8.45
C ASN A 169 8.98 -1.96 -8.25
N CYS A 170 7.67 -1.96 -8.12
CA CYS A 170 6.87 -3.17 -8.30
C CYS A 170 6.72 -3.43 -9.81
N GLU A 171 7.81 -3.84 -10.45
CA GLU A 171 7.97 -3.91 -11.91
C GLU A 171 7.02 -4.89 -12.60
N SER A 172 6.43 -5.83 -11.84
CA SER A 172 5.45 -6.81 -12.34
C SER A 172 4.00 -6.43 -12.02
N LEU A 173 3.75 -5.39 -11.22
CA LEU A 173 2.41 -4.97 -10.83
C LEU A 173 1.67 -4.34 -12.02
N ALA A 174 0.81 -5.13 -12.66
CA ALA A 174 0.11 -4.74 -13.88
C ALA A 174 -1.31 -4.25 -13.63
N GLU A 175 -1.94 -4.69 -12.55
CA GLU A 175 -3.32 -4.35 -12.19
C GLU A 175 -3.42 -4.03 -10.71
N ILE A 176 -4.10 -2.93 -10.38
CA ILE A 176 -4.43 -2.54 -9.02
C ILE A 176 -5.74 -1.74 -9.01
N HIS A 177 -6.63 -2.07 -8.08
CA HIS A 177 -7.85 -1.31 -7.84
C HIS A 177 -7.68 -0.43 -6.62
N LEU A 178 -7.74 0.90 -6.84
CA LEU A 178 -7.64 1.86 -5.75
C LEU A 178 -8.96 1.92 -4.95
N PRO A 179 -8.90 1.93 -3.62
CA PRO A 179 -10.09 1.97 -2.78
C PRO A 179 -10.80 3.33 -2.87
N THR A 180 -12.13 3.31 -2.84
CA THR A 180 -12.96 4.53 -2.89
C THR A 180 -12.87 5.41 -1.64
N SER A 181 -12.19 4.95 -0.61
CA SER A 181 -11.86 5.71 0.61
C SER A 181 -10.55 6.49 0.50
N LEU A 182 -9.70 6.18 -0.49
CA LEU A 182 -8.37 6.79 -0.67
C LEU A 182 -8.50 8.30 -0.88
N LYS A 183 -7.74 9.09 -0.11
CA LYS A 183 -7.76 10.56 -0.14
C LYS A 183 -6.67 11.16 -1.01
N GLU A 184 -5.49 10.54 -0.96
CA GLU A 184 -4.30 11.04 -1.63
C GLU A 184 -3.48 9.88 -2.18
N ILE A 185 -2.86 10.11 -3.32
CA ILE A 185 -1.81 9.24 -3.85
C ILE A 185 -0.49 9.92 -3.52
N GLU A 186 0.28 9.30 -2.64
CA GLU A 186 1.52 9.87 -2.11
C GLU A 186 2.65 9.92 -3.15
N PRO A 187 3.72 10.72 -2.91
CA PRO A 187 4.84 10.80 -3.83
C PRO A 187 5.42 9.43 -4.17
N TYR A 188 5.72 9.25 -5.46
CA TYR A 188 6.34 8.03 -6.01
C TYR A 188 5.60 6.72 -5.73
N ALA A 189 4.33 6.76 -5.30
CA ALA A 189 3.58 5.59 -4.84
C ALA A 189 3.62 4.42 -5.83
N PHE A 190 3.52 4.69 -7.13
CA PHE A 190 3.51 3.70 -8.22
C PHE A 190 4.67 3.87 -9.20
N TRP A 191 5.78 4.48 -8.77
CA TRP A 191 6.95 4.66 -9.63
C TRP A 191 7.44 3.34 -10.21
N ASN A 192 7.63 3.28 -11.55
CA ASN A 192 8.15 2.13 -12.28
C ASN A 192 7.37 0.83 -12.01
N THR A 193 6.04 0.92 -12.06
CA THR A 193 5.14 -0.25 -12.08
C THR A 193 4.77 -0.61 -13.52
N ALA A 194 4.20 -1.81 -13.70
CA ALA A 194 3.75 -2.31 -15.01
C ALA A 194 2.27 -2.03 -15.29
N ILE A 195 1.63 -1.13 -14.52
CA ILE A 195 0.21 -0.79 -14.69
C ILE A 195 -0.04 -0.29 -16.11
N THR A 196 -1.10 -0.81 -16.74
CA THR A 196 -1.54 -0.40 -18.09
C THR A 196 -2.67 0.61 -18.04
N GLU A 197 -3.52 0.52 -17.02
CA GLU A 197 -4.65 1.40 -16.79
C GLU A 197 -4.78 1.68 -15.29
N ILE A 198 -5.20 2.88 -14.93
CA ILE A 198 -5.50 3.22 -13.53
C ILE A 198 -6.80 4.02 -13.41
N ASP A 199 -7.70 3.55 -12.55
CA ASP A 199 -8.93 4.26 -12.18
C ASP A 199 -8.73 4.95 -10.81
N ILE A 200 -8.61 6.28 -10.82
CA ILE A 200 -8.41 7.12 -9.64
C ILE A 200 -9.78 7.54 -9.13
N PRO A 201 -10.20 7.07 -7.94
CA PRO A 201 -11.54 7.30 -7.43
C PRO A 201 -11.82 8.78 -7.11
N ALA A 202 -13.09 9.14 -7.10
CA ALA A 202 -13.56 10.52 -6.86
C ALA A 202 -13.14 11.08 -5.48
N SER A 203 -12.81 10.22 -4.55
CA SER A 203 -12.32 10.61 -3.21
C SER A 203 -10.90 11.18 -3.20
N VAL A 204 -10.12 10.93 -4.26
CA VAL A 204 -8.72 11.40 -4.36
C VAL A 204 -8.71 12.88 -4.71
N THR A 205 -8.07 13.67 -3.86
CA THR A 205 -7.94 15.13 -4.02
C THR A 205 -6.52 15.57 -4.42
N ARG A 206 -5.52 14.68 -4.26
CA ARG A 206 -4.12 14.97 -4.58
C ARG A 206 -3.39 13.78 -5.18
N ILE A 207 -2.59 14.05 -6.22
CA ILE A 207 -1.64 13.10 -6.79
C ILE A 207 -0.23 13.64 -6.53
N GLY A 208 0.56 12.89 -5.78
CA GLY A 208 1.89 13.27 -5.34
C GLY A 208 2.92 13.32 -6.47
N LEU A 209 4.07 13.89 -6.13
CA LEU A 209 5.22 14.04 -7.00
C LEU A 209 5.63 12.71 -7.61
N GLY A 210 5.67 12.63 -8.95
CA GLY A 210 6.14 11.44 -9.66
C GLY A 210 5.38 10.16 -9.34
N ALA A 211 4.12 10.26 -8.88
CA ALA A 211 3.36 9.12 -8.38
C ALA A 211 3.35 7.93 -9.35
N PHE A 212 3.24 8.19 -10.66
CA PHE A 212 3.25 7.18 -11.72
C PHE A 212 4.45 7.32 -12.65
N ASN A 213 5.53 7.97 -12.21
CA ASN A 213 6.70 8.17 -13.05
C ASN A 213 7.30 6.83 -13.49
N ARG A 214 7.73 6.73 -14.75
CA ARG A 214 8.28 5.52 -15.38
C ARG A 214 7.32 4.33 -15.48
N CYS A 215 6.01 4.54 -15.35
CA CYS A 215 5.03 3.51 -15.71
C CYS A 215 5.00 3.37 -17.22
N SER A 216 5.97 2.63 -17.76
CA SER A 216 6.21 2.57 -19.21
C SER A 216 5.10 1.87 -19.98
N LYS A 217 4.22 1.14 -19.32
CA LYS A 217 3.09 0.44 -19.91
C LYS A 217 1.76 1.19 -19.73
N LEU A 218 1.75 2.28 -18.97
CA LEU A 218 0.52 3.03 -18.67
C LEU A 218 0.01 3.71 -19.96
N GLU A 219 -1.21 3.36 -20.36
CA GLU A 219 -1.90 3.83 -21.55
C GLU A 219 -3.05 4.78 -21.18
N ASP A 220 -3.87 4.40 -20.23
CA ASP A 220 -5.08 5.12 -19.85
C ASP A 220 -5.16 5.44 -18.37
N VAL A 221 -5.58 6.66 -18.05
CA VAL A 221 -5.80 7.14 -16.68
C VAL A 221 -7.21 7.67 -16.57
N TYR A 222 -7.98 7.23 -15.58
CA TYR A 222 -9.30 7.76 -15.27
C TYR A 222 -9.25 8.54 -13.97
N ILE A 223 -9.60 9.83 -13.98
CA ILE A 223 -9.72 10.66 -12.79
C ILE A 223 -11.20 10.95 -12.58
N ARG A 224 -11.79 10.34 -11.53
CA ARG A 224 -13.23 10.38 -11.26
C ARG A 224 -13.67 11.58 -10.43
N SER A 225 -12.75 12.39 -9.94
CA SER A 225 -13.06 13.56 -9.10
C SER A 225 -13.94 14.58 -9.86
N ASP A 226 -14.90 15.16 -9.16
CA ASP A 226 -15.76 16.27 -9.62
C ASP A 226 -15.06 17.64 -9.57
N LYS A 227 -13.77 17.66 -9.23
CA LYS A 227 -12.90 18.84 -9.17
C LYS A 227 -11.54 18.52 -9.76
N VAL A 228 -10.84 19.54 -10.20
CA VAL A 228 -9.45 19.38 -10.62
C VAL A 228 -8.61 18.89 -9.44
N VAL A 229 -8.04 17.71 -9.62
CA VAL A 229 -7.17 17.10 -8.61
C VAL A 229 -5.86 17.88 -8.53
N SER A 230 -5.44 18.23 -7.33
CA SER A 230 -4.17 18.89 -7.13
C SER A 230 -3.01 17.92 -7.41
N THR A 231 -1.91 18.45 -7.92
CA THR A 231 -0.69 17.65 -8.11
C THR A 231 0.52 18.46 -7.67
N SER A 232 1.56 17.75 -7.25
CA SER A 232 2.86 18.36 -6.97
C SER A 232 3.77 18.12 -8.17
N PHE A 233 4.51 19.14 -8.59
CA PHE A 233 5.52 18.95 -9.61
C PHE A 233 6.84 19.65 -9.22
N THR A 234 7.90 19.12 -9.76
CA THR A 234 9.17 19.83 -9.92
C THR A 234 9.47 19.86 -11.41
N SER A 235 10.44 20.65 -11.83
CA SER A 235 10.87 20.68 -13.24
C SER A 235 11.28 19.31 -13.80
N VAL A 236 11.42 18.29 -12.97
CA VAL A 236 11.93 16.96 -13.35
C VAL A 236 10.89 15.85 -13.17
N TYR A 237 10.01 15.95 -12.17
CA TYR A 237 9.10 14.87 -11.80
C TYR A 237 7.66 15.36 -11.67
N GLN A 238 6.87 15.05 -12.69
CA GLN A 238 5.42 15.23 -12.67
C GLN A 238 4.75 13.87 -12.44
N ALA A 239 3.44 13.89 -12.19
CA ALA A 239 2.69 12.69 -11.86
C ALA A 239 2.95 11.52 -12.82
N PHE A 240 2.92 11.80 -14.16
CA PHE A 240 3.06 10.81 -15.23
C PHE A 240 4.34 11.02 -16.08
N SER A 241 5.41 11.55 -15.51
CA SER A 241 6.67 11.71 -16.24
C SER A 241 7.21 10.35 -16.69
N ASN A 242 7.82 10.30 -17.88
CA ASN A 242 8.39 9.09 -18.45
C ASN A 242 7.40 7.93 -18.61
N CYS A 243 6.13 8.24 -18.93
CA CYS A 243 5.10 7.29 -19.35
C CYS A 243 4.92 7.39 -20.88
N PRO A 244 5.80 6.77 -21.70
CA PRO A 244 5.82 6.98 -23.14
C PRO A 244 4.59 6.47 -23.87
N ASN A 245 3.87 5.53 -23.27
CA ASN A 245 2.67 4.93 -23.83
C ASN A 245 1.36 5.59 -23.37
N LEU A 246 1.44 6.62 -22.48
CA LEU A 246 0.24 7.32 -22.02
C LEU A 246 -0.48 8.00 -23.19
N GLN A 247 -1.70 7.54 -23.46
CA GLN A 247 -2.55 8.00 -24.54
C GLN A 247 -3.60 8.97 -24.04
N ASN A 248 -4.36 8.57 -23.02
CA ASN A 248 -5.52 9.32 -22.56
C ASN A 248 -5.53 9.53 -21.04
N ILE A 249 -6.00 10.70 -20.63
CA ILE A 249 -6.38 11.02 -19.27
C ILE A 249 -7.86 11.39 -19.29
N TYR A 250 -8.69 10.46 -18.87
CA TYR A 250 -10.14 10.63 -18.83
C TYR A 250 -10.57 11.36 -17.57
N VAL A 251 -11.30 12.46 -17.74
CA VAL A 251 -11.85 13.30 -16.67
C VAL A 251 -13.32 13.57 -16.92
N PRO A 252 -14.12 14.01 -15.90
CA PRO A 252 -15.49 14.48 -16.14
C PRO A 252 -15.54 15.51 -17.27
N ALA A 253 -16.58 15.42 -18.11
CA ALA A 253 -16.69 16.22 -19.34
C ALA A 253 -16.60 17.73 -19.08
N GLU A 254 -17.19 18.18 -17.99
CA GLU A 254 -17.20 19.57 -17.53
C GLU A 254 -15.84 20.10 -17.09
N LEU A 255 -14.88 19.21 -16.77
CA LEU A 255 -13.56 19.59 -16.28
C LEU A 255 -12.47 19.51 -17.37
N VAL A 256 -12.77 18.99 -18.55
CA VAL A 256 -11.77 18.79 -19.62
C VAL A 256 -10.99 20.07 -19.94
N GLU A 257 -11.69 21.18 -20.16
CA GLU A 257 -11.03 22.44 -20.53
C GLU A 257 -10.30 23.08 -19.33
N GLU A 258 -10.80 22.87 -18.11
CA GLU A 258 -10.12 23.32 -16.91
C GLU A 258 -8.79 22.59 -16.72
N TYR A 259 -8.75 21.26 -16.87
CA TYR A 259 -7.51 20.47 -16.82
C TYR A 259 -6.51 20.88 -17.90
N LYS A 260 -6.96 21.10 -19.14
CA LYS A 260 -6.09 21.51 -20.25
C LYS A 260 -5.39 22.85 -20.02
N THR A 261 -6.04 23.77 -19.33
CA THR A 261 -5.53 25.12 -19.08
C THR A 261 -4.92 25.29 -17.68
N HIS A 262 -5.10 24.31 -16.80
CA HIS A 262 -4.59 24.36 -15.44
C HIS A 262 -3.05 24.33 -15.41
N GLU A 263 -2.43 25.21 -14.66
CA GLU A 263 -0.98 25.38 -14.61
C GLU A 263 -0.22 24.04 -14.40
N LEU A 264 -0.69 23.20 -13.51
CA LEU A 264 -0.02 21.94 -13.13
C LEU A 264 -0.32 20.78 -14.10
N TRP A 265 -1.37 20.90 -14.93
CA TRP A 265 -1.84 19.82 -15.80
C TRP A 265 -1.63 20.12 -17.30
N SER A 266 -1.33 21.37 -17.67
CA SER A 266 -1.23 21.82 -19.06
C SER A 266 -0.22 21.04 -19.91
N LEU A 267 0.76 20.40 -19.31
CA LEU A 267 1.72 19.52 -20.00
C LEU A 267 1.08 18.26 -20.59
N TYR A 268 -0.11 17.90 -20.13
CA TYR A 268 -0.90 16.77 -20.61
C TYR A 268 -2.15 17.24 -21.36
N ALA A 269 -2.19 18.51 -21.83
CA ALA A 269 -3.38 19.10 -22.44
C ALA A 269 -3.90 18.33 -23.65
N ASP A 270 -3.01 17.72 -24.42
CA ASP A 270 -3.32 16.89 -25.59
C ASP A 270 -3.93 15.52 -25.23
N LYS A 271 -3.86 15.11 -23.96
CA LYS A 271 -4.30 13.78 -23.48
C LYS A 271 -5.65 13.81 -22.78
N PHE A 272 -6.16 14.98 -22.37
CA PHE A 272 -7.42 15.05 -21.65
C PHE A 272 -8.63 14.79 -22.54
N THR A 273 -9.44 13.82 -22.14
CA THR A 273 -10.66 13.36 -22.82
C THR A 273 -11.79 13.20 -21.80
N ALA A 274 -13.04 13.44 -22.25
CA ALA A 274 -14.21 13.25 -21.41
C ALA A 274 -14.48 11.77 -21.11
N ILE A 275 -14.78 11.45 -19.84
CA ILE A 275 -15.28 10.11 -19.47
C ILE A 275 -16.59 9.86 -20.22
N GLY A 276 -16.68 8.73 -20.93
CA GLY A 276 -17.85 8.36 -21.73
C GLY A 276 -17.99 9.11 -23.05
N GLY A 277 -17.02 9.95 -23.42
CA GLY A 277 -16.94 10.56 -24.76
C GLY A 277 -16.68 9.50 -25.80
N VAL A 278 -17.59 9.38 -26.77
CA VAL A 278 -17.36 8.55 -27.97
C VAL A 278 -16.16 9.14 -28.70
N GLN A 279 -15.09 8.36 -28.85
CA GLN A 279 -14.05 8.71 -29.79
C GLN A 279 -14.72 8.72 -31.17
N ASN A 280 -15.03 9.91 -31.69
CA ASN A 280 -15.36 10.04 -33.10
C ASN A 280 -14.10 9.71 -33.88
N ALA A 281 -14.12 8.54 -34.50
CA ALA A 281 -13.08 8.04 -35.41
C ALA A 281 -12.98 8.91 -36.65
#